data_4260ddc2b32d069d0ecc611a1b705903
#
_entry.id   4260ddc2b32d069d0ecc611a1b705903
#
_cell.length_a   1.000
_cell.length_b   1.000
_cell.length_c   1.000
_cell.angle_alpha   90.00
_cell.angle_beta   90.00
_cell.angle_gamma   90.00
#
_symmetry.space_group_name_H-M   'P 1'
#
loop_
_entity.id
_entity.type
_entity.pdbx_description
1 polymer ?
#
loop_
_entity_poly.entity_id
_entity_poly.type
_entity_poly.pdbx_seq_one_letter_code
_entity_poly.pdbx_strand_id
1 'polypeptide(L)'
;MVEIVVSVPDPHSWDSVFLAGDSPELGRWLSIGARCQRFSDGTHRLMVPVHREGERVRFLVTRGHWRDAEVGEWGREARPREIELHRDTRIEHRVEGWGRQSVRYHVDFPSEFLPHPHTLTVYLPPGYELEPERRYPVFYMHDGQNLFDAHTSFIGVPWGCDEIAERVIRQGEVEPLIIVGIANTPDRLLEYGPRRGTGSEDSARAYGRFLAEGVVPFINETYRTRFDLGSTGVGGSSMGGLISLHLCEWYPNLFGRCAALSPSLWWDREAFAQSIHASARWTKTCRVWLDVGANEGGSDAGRPAMLRRSRALAEQLRELGTDLRFHEDPHGSHHESSWGGRFSEVLKFLYPA
;
A
#
# COMPACT_ATOMS: atom_id res chain seq x y z
N MET A 1 -2.12 -31.38 17.79
CA MET A 1 -1.67 -30.03 17.39
C MET A 1 -0.24 -29.83 17.87
N VAL A 2 0.56 -29.02 17.18
CA VAL A 2 1.86 -28.51 17.67
C VAL A 2 1.70 -27.01 17.86
N GLU A 3 2.16 -26.49 18.98
CA GLU A 3 2.26 -25.04 19.18
C GLU A 3 3.68 -24.60 18.78
N ILE A 4 3.79 -23.75 17.74
CA ILE A 4 5.05 -23.09 17.39
C ILE A 4 5.02 -21.71 18.03
N VAL A 5 6.01 -21.43 18.88
CA VAL A 5 6.16 -20.15 19.60
C VAL A 5 7.36 -19.41 19.04
N VAL A 6 7.14 -18.22 18.54
CA VAL A 6 8.17 -17.37 17.94
C VAL A 6 8.43 -16.17 18.83
N SER A 7 9.67 -16.02 19.26
CA SER A 7 10.17 -14.83 19.94
C SER A 7 10.93 -13.98 18.93
N VAL A 8 10.63 -12.68 18.86
CA VAL A 8 11.23 -11.76 17.88
C VAL A 8 11.99 -10.65 18.59
N PRO A 9 13.09 -10.14 18.01
CA PRO A 9 13.73 -8.94 18.52
C PRO A 9 12.81 -7.75 18.33
N ASP A 10 12.76 -6.84 19.28
CA ASP A 10 11.98 -5.59 19.27
C ASP A 10 10.50 -5.78 18.86
N PRO A 11 9.70 -6.49 19.68
CA PRO A 11 8.32 -6.80 19.35
C PRO A 11 7.44 -5.55 19.47
N HIS A 12 7.29 -4.80 18.37
CA HIS A 12 6.29 -3.73 18.30
C HIS A 12 4.87 -4.32 18.32
N SER A 13 3.93 -3.62 18.95
CA SER A 13 2.55 -4.11 19.15
C SER A 13 1.80 -4.42 17.85
N TRP A 14 2.27 -3.90 16.73
CA TRP A 14 1.61 -3.92 15.42
C TRP A 14 2.24 -4.88 14.42
N ASP A 15 3.40 -5.46 14.72
CA ASP A 15 4.08 -6.35 13.79
C ASP A 15 3.27 -7.64 13.58
N SER A 16 2.93 -7.91 12.33
CA SER A 16 2.42 -9.23 11.93
C SER A 16 3.60 -10.15 11.64
N VAL A 17 3.61 -11.31 12.26
CA VAL A 17 4.62 -12.35 12.09
C VAL A 17 3.97 -13.55 11.42
N PHE A 18 4.66 -14.10 10.43
CA PHE A 18 4.18 -15.22 9.62
C PHE A 18 5.21 -16.34 9.61
N LEU A 19 4.74 -17.59 9.56
CA LEU A 19 5.55 -18.75 9.19
C LEU A 19 5.33 -19.06 7.72
N ALA A 20 6.39 -18.97 6.93
CA ALA A 20 6.40 -19.32 5.52
C ALA A 20 7.12 -20.65 5.33
N GLY A 21 6.41 -21.72 5.00
CA GLY A 21 6.98 -23.05 4.95
C GLY A 21 6.43 -23.93 3.84
N ASP A 22 6.93 -25.17 3.77
CA ASP A 22 6.66 -26.10 2.68
C ASP A 22 5.30 -26.80 2.76
N SER A 23 4.63 -26.79 3.92
CA SER A 23 3.31 -27.38 4.07
C SER A 23 2.17 -26.43 3.71
N PRO A 24 0.95 -26.93 3.40
CA PRO A 24 -0.22 -26.07 3.19
C PRO A 24 -0.53 -25.20 4.39
N GLU A 25 -0.36 -25.71 5.61
CA GLU A 25 -0.60 -25.02 6.88
C GLU A 25 0.37 -23.88 7.12
N LEU A 26 1.53 -23.92 6.47
CA LEU A 26 2.58 -22.88 6.51
C LEU A 26 2.62 -22.04 5.23
N GLY A 27 1.58 -22.13 4.39
CA GLY A 27 1.36 -21.26 3.23
C GLY A 27 2.21 -21.57 2.00
N ARG A 28 2.84 -22.76 1.91
CA ARG A 28 3.59 -23.23 0.72
C ARG A 28 4.60 -22.21 0.20
N TRP A 29 5.43 -21.72 1.10
CA TRP A 29 6.44 -20.69 0.83
C TRP A 29 5.90 -19.33 0.37
N LEU A 30 4.67 -18.97 0.74
CA LEU A 30 4.23 -17.59 0.62
C LEU A 30 4.82 -16.77 1.77
N SER A 31 5.32 -15.57 1.50
CA SER A 31 5.89 -14.70 2.55
C SER A 31 4.85 -14.30 3.60
N ILE A 32 3.57 -14.24 3.22
CA ILE A 32 2.40 -14.08 4.09
C ILE A 32 1.72 -15.44 4.36
N GLY A 33 2.48 -16.49 4.61
CA GLY A 33 1.99 -17.86 4.76
C GLY A 33 0.99 -18.02 5.91
N ALA A 34 1.42 -18.59 7.03
CA ALA A 34 0.56 -18.75 8.21
C ALA A 34 0.82 -17.62 9.23
N ARG A 35 -0.20 -16.81 9.48
CA ARG A 35 -0.12 -15.70 10.44
C ARG A 35 -0.07 -16.23 11.87
N CYS A 36 0.91 -15.78 12.66
CA CYS A 36 0.99 -16.05 14.08
C CYS A 36 0.10 -15.09 14.88
N GLN A 37 -0.56 -15.62 15.91
CA GLN A 37 -1.28 -14.80 16.88
C GLN A 37 -0.29 -14.24 17.91
N ARG A 38 -0.35 -12.95 18.18
CA ARG A 38 0.45 -12.32 19.24
C ARG A 38 -0.19 -12.50 20.60
N PHE A 39 0.66 -12.75 21.61
CA PHE A 39 0.27 -12.89 23.01
C PHE A 39 0.81 -11.74 23.88
N SER A 40 0.24 -11.58 25.06
CA SER A 40 0.61 -10.52 26.01
C SER A 40 2.03 -10.61 26.54
N ASP A 41 2.67 -11.79 26.45
CA ASP A 41 4.07 -12.02 26.78
C ASP A 41 5.05 -11.59 25.68
N GLY A 42 4.55 -11.00 24.60
CA GLY A 42 5.34 -10.55 23.45
C GLY A 42 5.68 -11.66 22.45
N THR A 43 5.28 -12.90 22.71
CA THR A 43 5.50 -14.02 21.76
C THR A 43 4.43 -14.03 20.67
N HIS A 44 4.77 -14.66 19.55
CA HIS A 44 3.86 -14.94 18.45
C HIS A 44 3.67 -16.45 18.35
N ARG A 45 2.44 -16.94 18.26
CA ARG A 45 2.15 -18.39 18.32
C ARG A 45 1.28 -18.81 17.15
N LEU A 46 1.56 -20.03 16.67
CA LEU A 46 0.79 -20.69 15.62
C LEU A 46 0.50 -22.13 16.06
N MET A 47 -0.77 -22.53 15.95
CA MET A 47 -1.19 -23.92 16.13
C MET A 47 -1.19 -24.64 14.78
N VAL A 48 -0.29 -25.60 14.61
CA VAL A 48 -0.17 -26.39 13.38
C VAL A 48 -0.78 -27.78 13.59
N PRO A 49 -1.69 -28.23 12.72
CA PRO A 49 -2.24 -29.58 12.79
C PRO A 49 -1.17 -30.62 12.47
N VAL A 50 -1.15 -31.73 13.21
CA VAL A 50 -0.28 -32.88 12.96
C VAL A 50 -1.11 -33.93 12.21
N HIS A 51 -0.88 -34.05 10.91
CA HIS A 51 -1.56 -35.04 10.08
C HIS A 51 -0.93 -36.42 10.27
N ARG A 52 0.40 -36.46 10.35
CA ARG A 52 1.18 -37.68 10.58
C ARG A 52 2.20 -37.41 11.69
N GLU A 53 2.27 -38.31 12.67
CA GLU A 53 3.25 -38.26 13.76
C GLU A 53 4.67 -38.34 13.20
N GLY A 54 5.55 -37.41 13.61
CA GLY A 54 6.93 -37.31 13.09
C GLY A 54 7.02 -36.72 11.66
N GLU A 55 5.97 -36.10 11.16
CA GLU A 55 6.01 -35.36 9.89
C GLU A 55 7.02 -34.22 9.98
N ARG A 56 7.84 -34.06 8.95
CA ARG A 56 8.83 -32.99 8.86
C ARG A 56 8.29 -31.86 8.05
N VAL A 57 8.42 -30.63 8.56
CA VAL A 57 8.11 -29.40 7.87
C VAL A 57 9.28 -28.44 7.98
N ARG A 58 9.44 -27.57 6.97
CA ARG A 58 10.44 -26.52 6.94
C ARG A 58 9.78 -25.17 6.87
N PHE A 59 10.32 -24.20 7.58
CA PHE A 59 9.81 -22.84 7.55
C PHE A 59 10.89 -21.78 7.79
N LEU A 60 10.59 -20.57 7.40
CA LEU A 60 11.25 -19.32 7.81
C LEU A 60 10.19 -18.42 8.45
N VAL A 61 10.63 -17.52 9.31
CA VAL A 61 9.78 -16.49 9.90
C VAL A 61 9.91 -15.23 9.05
N THR A 62 8.77 -14.60 8.74
CA THR A 62 8.74 -13.35 7.97
C THR A 62 7.87 -12.30 8.65
N ARG A 63 8.01 -11.05 8.22
CA ARG A 63 7.10 -9.94 8.53
C ARG A 63 6.13 -9.66 7.38
N GLY A 64 5.91 -10.65 6.51
CA GLY A 64 5.00 -10.59 5.37
C GLY A 64 5.68 -10.39 4.01
N HIS A 65 6.99 -10.15 3.99
CA HIS A 65 7.78 -10.05 2.76
C HIS A 65 9.09 -10.82 2.91
N TRP A 66 9.61 -11.43 1.81
CA TRP A 66 10.88 -12.19 1.85
C TRP A 66 12.09 -11.33 2.20
N ARG A 67 12.07 -10.04 1.88
CA ARG A 67 13.12 -9.10 2.27
C ARG A 67 13.15 -8.82 3.77
N ASP A 68 12.02 -9.04 4.44
CA ASP A 68 11.84 -8.90 5.88
C ASP A 68 11.73 -10.27 6.56
N ALA A 69 12.28 -11.32 5.92
CA ALA A 69 12.45 -12.62 6.54
C ALA A 69 13.53 -12.57 7.62
N GLU A 70 13.46 -13.53 8.54
CA GLU A 70 14.51 -13.71 9.54
C GLU A 70 15.89 -13.87 8.90
N VAL A 71 16.91 -13.35 9.55
CA VAL A 71 18.31 -13.55 9.19
C VAL A 71 19.01 -14.35 10.30
N GLY A 72 20.01 -15.10 9.89
CA GLY A 72 20.90 -15.82 10.82
C GLY A 72 21.96 -14.90 11.41
N GLU A 73 22.92 -15.48 12.11
CA GLU A 73 24.05 -14.78 12.70
C GLU A 73 24.74 -13.84 11.70
N TRP A 74 25.07 -12.66 12.14
CA TRP A 74 25.74 -11.62 11.35
C TRP A 74 24.93 -11.10 10.15
N GLY A 75 23.58 -11.21 10.19
CA GLY A 75 22.72 -10.73 9.12
C GLY A 75 22.80 -11.55 7.82
N ARG A 76 23.30 -12.77 7.89
CA ARG A 76 23.31 -13.70 6.75
C ARG A 76 21.91 -14.23 6.50
N GLU A 77 21.62 -14.62 5.26
CA GLU A 77 20.37 -15.27 4.91
C GLU A 77 20.12 -16.50 5.80
N ALA A 78 18.97 -16.53 6.46
CA ALA A 78 18.61 -17.67 7.29
C ALA A 78 18.27 -18.88 6.40
N ARG A 79 18.67 -20.07 6.85
CA ARG A 79 18.22 -21.32 6.20
C ARG A 79 16.89 -21.73 6.80
N PRO A 80 15.98 -22.30 5.96
CA PRO A 80 14.73 -22.85 6.47
C PRO A 80 14.99 -23.84 7.60
N ARG A 81 14.28 -23.64 8.70
CA ARG A 81 14.36 -24.53 9.87
C ARG A 81 13.51 -25.75 9.61
N GLU A 82 14.08 -26.94 9.81
CA GLU A 82 13.36 -28.21 9.73
C GLU A 82 12.97 -28.65 11.15
N ILE A 83 11.71 -29.01 11.35
CA ILE A 83 11.16 -29.51 12.59
C ILE A 83 10.34 -30.79 12.35
N GLU A 84 10.28 -31.66 13.36
CA GLU A 84 9.37 -32.81 13.36
C GLU A 84 8.11 -32.44 14.17
N LEU A 85 6.94 -32.67 13.59
CA LEU A 85 5.66 -32.39 14.23
C LEU A 85 5.22 -33.58 15.10
N HIS A 86 5.14 -33.39 16.40
CA HIS A 86 4.60 -34.35 17.37
C HIS A 86 3.41 -33.74 18.09
N ARG A 87 2.31 -34.50 18.24
CA ARG A 87 1.11 -34.02 18.90
C ARG A 87 1.38 -33.55 20.33
N ASP A 88 0.69 -32.48 20.68
CA ASP A 88 0.72 -31.89 22.01
C ASP A 88 2.15 -31.46 22.48
N THR A 89 2.96 -31.08 21.49
CA THR A 89 4.30 -30.52 21.73
C THR A 89 4.30 -29.00 21.48
N ARG A 90 5.26 -28.35 22.08
CA ARG A 90 5.58 -26.95 21.92
C ARG A 90 6.99 -26.80 21.36
N ILE A 91 7.13 -26.04 20.30
CA ILE A 91 8.43 -25.76 19.67
C ILE A 91 8.69 -24.26 19.79
N GLU A 92 9.82 -23.91 20.36
CA GLU A 92 10.24 -22.53 20.54
C GLU A 92 11.25 -22.15 19.46
N HIS A 93 11.03 -21.02 18.82
CA HIS A 93 11.92 -20.43 17.84
C HIS A 93 12.19 -18.98 18.18
N ARG A 94 13.46 -18.61 18.17
CA ARG A 94 13.92 -17.23 18.34
C ARG A 94 14.46 -16.71 17.03
N VAL A 95 13.92 -15.57 16.60
CA VAL A 95 14.43 -14.79 15.47
C VAL A 95 15.59 -13.95 15.98
N GLU A 96 16.77 -14.09 15.40
CA GLU A 96 17.99 -13.35 15.80
C GLU A 96 18.00 -11.93 15.23
N GLY A 97 17.42 -11.75 14.05
CA GLY A 97 17.31 -10.46 13.36
C GLY A 97 16.45 -10.58 12.13
N TRP A 98 16.17 -9.45 11.55
CA TRP A 98 15.39 -9.34 10.32
C TRP A 98 16.27 -8.91 9.16
N GLY A 99 15.93 -9.31 7.95
CA GLY A 99 16.50 -8.83 6.72
C GLY A 99 16.23 -7.34 6.51
N ARG A 100 16.01 -6.89 5.30
CA ARG A 100 15.66 -5.49 5.06
C ARG A 100 14.34 -5.17 5.75
N GLN A 101 14.39 -4.33 6.79
CA GLN A 101 13.22 -3.91 7.58
C GLN A 101 12.42 -2.81 6.85
N SER A 102 12.25 -2.92 5.53
CA SER A 102 11.65 -1.86 4.72
C SER A 102 10.13 -1.93 4.60
N VAL A 103 9.50 -3.07 4.88
CA VAL A 103 8.04 -3.23 4.73
C VAL A 103 7.42 -3.84 5.98
N ARG A 104 6.27 -3.30 6.41
CA ARG A 104 5.46 -3.78 7.54
C ARG A 104 4.05 -4.08 7.08
N TYR A 105 3.41 -5.10 7.66
CA TYR A 105 2.04 -5.48 7.34
C TYR A 105 1.14 -5.36 8.56
N HIS A 106 0.03 -4.63 8.40
CA HIS A 106 -1.07 -4.60 9.35
C HIS A 106 -2.25 -5.32 8.70
N VAL A 107 -2.33 -6.61 8.92
CA VAL A 107 -3.37 -7.48 8.34
C VAL A 107 -4.64 -7.34 9.15
N ASP A 108 -5.80 -7.37 8.47
CA ASP A 108 -7.13 -7.24 9.08
C ASP A 108 -7.29 -5.94 9.90
N PHE A 109 -6.76 -4.84 9.36
CA PHE A 109 -6.95 -3.53 9.98
C PHE A 109 -8.44 -3.17 9.98
N PRO A 110 -9.06 -2.99 11.17
CA PRO A 110 -10.50 -2.84 11.28
C PRO A 110 -10.98 -1.48 10.77
N SER A 111 -12.25 -1.42 10.41
CA SER A 111 -12.94 -0.17 10.06
C SER A 111 -14.26 -0.06 10.83
N GLU A 112 -14.52 1.11 11.36
CA GLU A 112 -15.85 1.45 11.91
C GLU A 112 -16.82 1.90 10.81
N PHE A 113 -16.33 2.16 9.59
CA PHE A 113 -17.06 2.76 8.49
C PHE A 113 -17.36 1.77 7.36
N LEU A 114 -16.60 0.68 7.28
CA LEU A 114 -16.65 -0.29 6.18
C LEU A 114 -16.90 -1.70 6.72
N PRO A 115 -17.60 -2.55 5.95
CA PRO A 115 -17.94 -3.90 6.41
C PRO A 115 -16.75 -4.86 6.44
N HIS A 116 -15.70 -4.59 5.65
CA HIS A 116 -14.53 -5.45 5.53
C HIS A 116 -13.28 -4.80 6.12
N PRO A 117 -12.44 -5.57 6.84
CA PRO A 117 -11.12 -5.10 7.24
C PRO A 117 -10.21 -4.98 6.02
N HIS A 118 -9.21 -4.10 6.10
CA HIS A 118 -8.21 -3.89 5.07
C HIS A 118 -6.84 -4.36 5.54
N THR A 119 -5.97 -4.72 4.61
CA THR A 119 -4.54 -4.89 4.91
C THR A 119 -3.80 -3.60 4.55
N LEU A 120 -3.02 -3.09 5.51
CA LEU A 120 -2.11 -1.98 5.27
C LEU A 120 -0.70 -2.52 5.10
N THR A 121 -0.03 -2.11 4.03
CA THR A 121 1.38 -2.43 3.76
C THR A 121 2.19 -1.14 3.82
N VAL A 122 3.11 -1.03 4.78
CA VAL A 122 3.85 0.20 5.06
C VAL A 122 5.31 0.02 4.66
N TYR A 123 5.75 0.72 3.62
CA TYR A 123 7.17 0.85 3.27
C TYR A 123 7.83 1.95 4.09
N LEU A 124 8.98 1.63 4.67
CA LEU A 124 9.84 2.55 5.42
C LEU A 124 11.10 2.88 4.62
N PRO A 125 11.50 4.15 4.52
CA PRO A 125 12.62 4.55 3.68
C PRO A 125 13.98 4.10 4.24
N PRO A 126 15.03 4.04 3.40
CA PRO A 126 16.39 3.77 3.87
C PRO A 126 16.79 4.73 5.01
N GLY A 127 17.40 4.19 6.06
CA GLY A 127 17.83 4.97 7.22
C GLY A 127 16.74 5.20 8.26
N TYR A 128 15.50 4.73 8.05
CA TYR A 128 14.42 4.94 9.01
C TYR A 128 14.83 4.52 10.44
N GLU A 129 15.37 3.34 10.66
CA GLU A 129 15.76 2.87 12.01
C GLU A 129 17.03 3.56 12.55
N LEU A 130 17.84 4.16 11.70
CA LEU A 130 19.09 4.81 12.08
C LEU A 130 18.91 6.28 12.51
N GLU A 131 17.79 6.90 12.15
CA GLU A 131 17.48 8.31 12.42
C GLU A 131 16.20 8.43 13.27
N PRO A 132 16.24 8.13 14.59
CA PRO A 132 15.03 8.01 15.41
C PRO A 132 14.26 9.34 15.59
N GLU A 133 14.91 10.47 15.44
CA GLU A 133 14.28 11.80 15.55
C GLU A 133 13.68 12.31 14.24
N ARG A 134 14.05 11.70 13.14
CA ARG A 134 13.59 12.13 11.81
C ARG A 134 12.14 11.75 11.58
N ARG A 135 11.34 12.68 11.03
CA ARG A 135 9.97 12.47 10.60
C ARG A 135 9.86 12.56 9.09
N TYR A 136 8.97 11.78 8.51
CA TYR A 136 8.89 11.51 7.09
C TYR A 136 7.52 11.92 6.54
N PRO A 137 7.44 12.44 5.29
CA PRO A 137 6.17 12.58 4.60
C PRO A 137 5.56 11.21 4.33
N VAL A 138 4.26 11.17 4.13
CA VAL A 138 3.51 9.93 3.92
C VAL A 138 2.75 9.99 2.61
N PHE A 139 2.87 8.91 1.82
CA PHE A 139 2.11 8.71 0.61
C PHE A 139 1.18 7.51 0.75
N TYR A 140 -0.13 7.74 0.86
CA TYR A 140 -1.16 6.72 0.94
C TYR A 140 -1.56 6.29 -0.47
N MET A 141 -1.45 4.99 -0.76
CA MET A 141 -1.72 4.45 -2.09
C MET A 141 -2.80 3.38 -2.06
N HIS A 142 -3.76 3.51 -2.95
CA HIS A 142 -4.83 2.53 -3.13
C HIS A 142 -4.33 1.29 -3.85
N ASP A 143 -5.10 0.19 -3.73
CA ASP A 143 -4.76 -1.13 -4.28
C ASP A 143 -3.40 -1.64 -3.76
N GLY A 144 -3.18 -1.51 -2.45
CA GLY A 144 -1.92 -1.78 -1.76
C GLY A 144 -1.31 -3.15 -2.03
N GLN A 145 -2.13 -4.17 -2.30
CA GLN A 145 -1.69 -5.52 -2.66
C GLN A 145 -0.88 -5.56 -3.96
N ASN A 146 -1.02 -4.55 -4.85
CA ASN A 146 -0.33 -4.49 -6.14
C ASN A 146 1.00 -3.73 -6.09
N LEU A 147 1.38 -3.15 -4.96
CA LEU A 147 2.47 -2.16 -4.93
C LEU A 147 3.86 -2.78 -4.77
N PHE A 148 3.99 -3.84 -3.97
CA PHE A 148 5.29 -4.27 -3.46
C PHE A 148 5.68 -5.70 -3.84
N ASP A 149 4.73 -6.67 -3.82
CA ASP A 149 5.03 -8.08 -3.98
C ASP A 149 4.21 -8.73 -5.11
N ALA A 150 4.89 -9.52 -5.94
CA ALA A 150 4.26 -10.27 -7.02
C ALA A 150 3.22 -11.30 -6.51
N HIS A 151 3.43 -11.86 -5.32
CA HIS A 151 2.53 -12.88 -4.77
C HIS A 151 1.19 -12.30 -4.28
N THR A 152 1.16 -11.02 -3.88
CA THR A 152 -0.07 -10.33 -3.48
C THR A 152 -0.73 -9.61 -4.64
N SER A 153 0.03 -9.30 -5.69
CA SER A 153 -0.45 -8.56 -6.85
C SER A 153 -1.47 -9.35 -7.65
N PHE A 154 -2.55 -8.67 -8.06
CA PHE A 154 -3.70 -9.25 -8.76
C PHE A 154 -3.33 -10.08 -10.00
N ILE A 155 -2.29 -9.67 -10.73
CA ILE A 155 -1.83 -10.35 -11.95
C ILE A 155 -0.41 -10.90 -11.83
N GLY A 156 0.15 -10.97 -10.62
CA GLY A 156 1.52 -11.43 -10.38
C GLY A 156 2.61 -10.44 -10.83
N VAL A 157 2.24 -9.20 -11.15
CA VAL A 157 3.17 -8.13 -11.54
C VAL A 157 2.93 -6.93 -10.62
N PRO A 158 3.83 -6.64 -9.66
CA PRO A 158 3.71 -5.47 -8.78
C PRO A 158 4.21 -4.20 -9.48
N TRP A 159 3.90 -3.05 -8.89
CA TRP A 159 4.50 -1.78 -9.32
C TRP A 159 5.99 -1.67 -8.97
N GLY A 160 6.45 -2.38 -7.93
CA GLY A 160 7.81 -2.27 -7.41
C GLY A 160 8.07 -0.95 -6.69
N CYS A 161 7.08 -0.46 -5.95
CA CYS A 161 7.13 0.86 -5.32
C CYS A 161 8.29 1.01 -4.33
N ASP A 162 8.63 -0.04 -3.59
CA ASP A 162 9.73 -0.06 -2.63
C ASP A 162 11.10 0.03 -3.32
N GLU A 163 11.31 -0.77 -4.39
CA GLU A 163 12.56 -0.71 -5.16
C GLU A 163 12.75 0.63 -5.86
N ILE A 164 11.66 1.17 -6.42
CA ILE A 164 11.69 2.45 -7.11
C ILE A 164 11.97 3.57 -6.10
N ALA A 165 11.23 3.61 -4.98
CA ALA A 165 11.43 4.60 -3.93
C ALA A 165 12.85 4.55 -3.36
N GLU A 166 13.34 3.35 -2.99
CA GLU A 166 14.70 3.18 -2.48
C GLU A 166 15.76 3.72 -3.46
N ARG A 167 15.60 3.42 -4.74
CA ARG A 167 16.52 3.88 -5.78
C ARG A 167 16.56 5.40 -5.88
N VAL A 168 15.41 6.07 -6.04
CA VAL A 168 15.36 7.53 -6.24
C VAL A 168 15.71 8.31 -4.96
N ILE A 169 15.42 7.76 -3.78
CA ILE A 169 15.86 8.31 -2.49
C ILE A 169 17.40 8.23 -2.38
N ARG A 170 18.00 7.08 -2.70
CA ARG A 170 19.48 6.92 -2.66
C ARG A 170 20.20 7.79 -3.70
N GLN A 171 19.53 8.12 -4.79
CA GLN A 171 20.05 9.05 -5.82
C GLN A 171 19.92 10.52 -5.38
N GLY A 172 19.24 10.80 -4.27
CA GLY A 172 19.01 12.17 -3.80
C GLY A 172 18.02 12.96 -4.67
N GLU A 173 17.16 12.27 -5.42
CA GLU A 173 16.15 12.90 -6.28
C GLU A 173 14.81 13.08 -5.56
N VAL A 174 14.57 12.28 -4.53
CA VAL A 174 13.33 12.25 -3.73
C VAL A 174 13.69 12.27 -2.25
N GLU A 175 12.97 13.07 -1.47
CA GLU A 175 13.10 13.02 -0.02
C GLU A 175 12.66 11.65 0.53
N PRO A 176 13.32 11.09 1.55
CA PRO A 176 12.88 9.86 2.20
C PRO A 176 11.43 9.98 2.69
N LEU A 177 10.57 9.04 2.28
CA LEU A 177 9.14 9.05 2.59
C LEU A 177 8.63 7.67 2.98
N ILE A 178 7.56 7.63 3.75
CA ILE A 178 6.78 6.42 4.04
C ILE A 178 5.74 6.24 2.94
N ILE A 179 5.58 5.01 2.42
CA ILE A 179 4.49 4.67 1.49
C ILE A 179 3.55 3.70 2.19
N VAL A 180 2.27 4.02 2.25
CA VAL A 180 1.23 3.19 2.87
C VAL A 180 0.32 2.66 1.79
N GLY A 181 0.45 1.39 1.45
CA GLY A 181 -0.45 0.69 0.55
C GLY A 181 -1.69 0.19 1.30
N ILE A 182 -2.87 0.55 0.83
CA ILE A 182 -4.17 0.11 1.36
C ILE A 182 -4.72 -0.94 0.40
N ALA A 183 -4.69 -2.22 0.80
CA ALA A 183 -5.22 -3.29 -0.02
C ALA A 183 -6.73 -3.11 -0.23
N ASN A 184 -7.22 -3.39 -1.42
CA ASN A 184 -8.65 -3.33 -1.69
C ASN A 184 -9.39 -4.54 -1.10
N THR A 185 -10.71 -4.43 -1.05
CA THR A 185 -11.66 -5.46 -0.62
C THR A 185 -12.52 -5.91 -1.81
N PRO A 186 -13.37 -6.93 -1.66
CA PRO A 186 -14.37 -7.27 -2.67
C PRO A 186 -15.28 -6.09 -3.05
N ASP A 187 -15.45 -5.11 -2.14
CA ASP A 187 -16.28 -3.91 -2.34
C ASP A 187 -15.52 -2.76 -3.02
N ARG A 188 -14.34 -3.00 -3.60
CA ARG A 188 -13.49 -1.99 -4.23
C ARG A 188 -14.23 -0.98 -5.12
N LEU A 189 -15.16 -1.45 -5.95
CA LEU A 189 -15.90 -0.56 -6.85
C LEU A 189 -16.90 0.34 -6.12
N LEU A 190 -17.39 -0.08 -4.97
CA LEU A 190 -18.25 0.74 -4.10
C LEU A 190 -17.41 1.74 -3.32
N GLU A 191 -16.27 1.29 -2.79
CA GLU A 191 -15.34 2.09 -1.99
C GLU A 191 -14.61 3.17 -2.82
N TYR A 192 -14.29 2.90 -4.09
CA TYR A 192 -13.53 3.82 -4.96
C TYR A 192 -14.41 4.58 -5.95
N GLY A 193 -15.69 4.24 -6.03
CA GLY A 193 -16.60 4.77 -7.04
C GLY A 193 -17.73 5.63 -6.48
N PRO A 194 -17.47 6.89 -6.10
CA PRO A 194 -18.52 7.78 -5.59
C PRO A 194 -19.63 7.99 -6.63
N ARG A 195 -20.87 8.08 -6.17
CA ARG A 195 -22.04 8.27 -7.01
C ARG A 195 -22.80 9.52 -6.61
N ARG A 196 -23.36 10.22 -7.60
CA ARG A 196 -24.20 11.40 -7.37
C ARG A 196 -25.48 11.00 -6.62
N GLY A 197 -25.90 11.83 -5.67
CA GLY A 197 -27.17 11.70 -4.98
C GLY A 197 -27.23 10.66 -3.85
N THR A 198 -26.15 9.94 -3.57
CA THR A 198 -26.07 8.96 -2.48
C THR A 198 -25.77 9.59 -1.10
N GLY A 199 -25.32 10.84 -1.07
CA GLY A 199 -25.08 11.59 0.18
C GLY A 199 -24.03 10.96 1.08
N SER A 200 -24.27 10.98 2.41
CA SER A 200 -23.36 10.41 3.42
C SER A 200 -23.40 8.89 3.52
N GLU A 201 -24.37 8.24 2.88
CA GLU A 201 -24.49 6.77 2.83
C GLU A 201 -23.69 6.14 1.68
N ASP A 202 -22.95 6.94 0.91
CA ASP A 202 -22.09 6.47 -0.16
C ASP A 202 -20.88 5.70 0.43
N SER A 203 -20.69 4.46 -0.01
CA SER A 203 -19.53 3.63 0.40
C SER A 203 -18.19 4.32 0.12
N ALA A 204 -18.10 5.13 -0.92
CA ALA A 204 -16.88 5.90 -1.21
C ALA A 204 -16.64 7.00 -0.17
N ARG A 205 -17.68 7.63 0.37
CA ARG A 205 -17.56 8.55 1.50
C ARG A 205 -17.16 7.82 2.78
N ALA A 206 -17.72 6.63 3.02
CA ALA A 206 -17.32 5.78 4.12
C ALA A 206 -15.85 5.35 4.02
N TYR A 207 -15.37 5.03 2.82
CA TYR A 207 -13.96 4.77 2.56
C TYR A 207 -13.10 6.02 2.82
N GLY A 208 -13.55 7.19 2.41
CA GLY A 208 -12.86 8.45 2.72
C GLY A 208 -12.71 8.68 4.23
N ARG A 209 -13.75 8.39 5.01
CA ARG A 209 -13.71 8.45 6.48
C ARG A 209 -12.77 7.39 7.06
N PHE A 210 -12.84 6.17 6.57
CA PHE A 210 -11.92 5.11 6.96
C PHE A 210 -10.46 5.54 6.80
N LEU A 211 -10.12 6.14 5.66
CA LEU A 211 -8.76 6.64 5.42
C LEU A 211 -8.43 7.83 6.34
N ALA A 212 -9.27 8.86 6.37
CA ALA A 212 -8.97 10.11 7.06
C ALA A 212 -9.07 10.01 8.59
N GLU A 213 -10.04 9.23 9.10
CA GLU A 213 -10.36 9.15 10.55
C GLU A 213 -9.82 7.85 11.18
N GLY A 214 -9.46 6.84 10.39
CA GLY A 214 -8.92 5.56 10.86
C GLY A 214 -7.45 5.38 10.51
N VAL A 215 -7.14 5.23 9.20
CA VAL A 215 -5.79 4.87 8.75
C VAL A 215 -4.76 5.97 9.02
N VAL A 216 -5.05 7.22 8.66
CA VAL A 216 -4.11 8.34 8.82
C VAL A 216 -3.72 8.56 10.30
N PRO A 217 -4.66 8.64 11.27
CA PRO A 217 -4.30 8.73 12.67
C PRO A 217 -3.46 7.54 13.15
N PHE A 218 -3.83 6.32 12.79
CA PHE A 218 -3.08 5.11 13.14
C PHE A 218 -1.63 5.17 12.64
N ILE A 219 -1.41 5.56 11.40
CA ILE A 219 -0.07 5.69 10.82
C ILE A 219 0.73 6.79 11.53
N ASN A 220 0.10 7.92 11.87
CA ASN A 220 0.75 9.00 12.58
C ASN A 220 1.15 8.65 14.02
N GLU A 221 0.38 7.79 14.69
CA GLU A 221 0.66 7.28 16.03
C GLU A 221 1.74 6.18 16.02
N THR A 222 1.77 5.38 14.96
CA THR A 222 2.63 4.20 14.87
C THR A 222 4.01 4.52 14.30
N TYR A 223 4.09 5.46 13.36
CA TYR A 223 5.30 5.78 12.61
C TYR A 223 5.71 7.25 12.78
N ARG A 224 6.98 7.55 12.51
CA ARG A 224 7.53 8.90 12.58
C ARG A 224 7.14 9.71 11.35
N THR A 225 5.93 10.21 11.32
CA THR A 225 5.36 10.95 10.20
C THR A 225 5.47 12.46 10.39
N ARG A 226 5.55 13.18 9.28
CA ARG A 226 5.14 14.58 9.19
C ARG A 226 3.69 14.62 8.74
N PHE A 227 2.85 15.34 9.44
CA PHE A 227 1.39 15.37 9.22
C PHE A 227 0.88 16.75 8.76
N ASP A 228 1.80 17.60 8.29
CA ASP A 228 1.40 18.83 7.60
C ASP A 228 0.86 18.54 6.20
N LEU A 229 0.06 19.46 5.67
CA LEU A 229 -0.61 19.34 4.38
C LEU A 229 0.37 19.04 3.23
N GLY A 230 1.54 19.71 3.23
CA GLY A 230 2.57 19.50 2.21
C GLY A 230 3.30 18.17 2.31
N SER A 231 3.12 17.42 3.40
CA SER A 231 3.78 16.13 3.64
C SER A 231 2.85 14.93 3.50
N THR A 232 1.54 15.15 3.35
CA THR A 232 0.54 14.08 3.26
C THR A 232 -0.02 13.99 1.83
N GLY A 233 0.19 12.84 1.20
CA GLY A 233 -0.28 12.59 -0.16
C GLY A 233 -1.15 11.35 -0.29
N VAL A 234 -1.97 11.32 -1.33
CA VAL A 234 -2.81 10.17 -1.68
C VAL A 234 -2.72 9.88 -3.18
N GLY A 235 -2.76 8.60 -3.56
CA GLY A 235 -2.63 8.24 -4.97
C GLY A 235 -3.06 6.82 -5.30
N GLY A 236 -3.17 6.56 -6.58
CA GLY A 236 -3.50 5.25 -7.13
C GLY A 236 -3.79 5.31 -8.61
N SER A 237 -4.15 4.17 -9.19
CA SER A 237 -4.47 4.06 -10.61
C SER A 237 -5.95 3.75 -10.85
N SER A 238 -6.43 4.07 -12.04
CA SER A 238 -7.79 3.72 -12.47
C SER A 238 -8.86 4.28 -11.50
N MET A 239 -9.67 3.40 -10.89
CA MET A 239 -10.61 3.79 -9.82
C MET A 239 -9.87 4.35 -8.59
N GLY A 240 -8.68 3.84 -8.26
CA GLY A 240 -7.81 4.38 -7.21
C GLY A 240 -7.35 5.81 -7.50
N GLY A 241 -7.07 6.14 -8.77
CA GLY A 241 -6.78 7.51 -9.19
C GLY A 241 -7.99 8.44 -9.09
N LEU A 242 -9.19 7.93 -9.41
CA LEU A 242 -10.43 8.67 -9.27
C LEU A 242 -10.73 9.00 -7.81
N ILE A 243 -10.70 8.00 -6.92
CA ILE A 243 -10.97 8.24 -5.49
C ILE A 243 -9.92 9.16 -4.85
N SER A 244 -8.65 9.12 -5.32
CA SER A 244 -7.61 10.05 -4.85
C SER A 244 -7.97 11.51 -5.12
N LEU A 245 -8.50 11.81 -6.30
CA LEU A 245 -8.98 13.15 -6.63
C LEU A 245 -10.14 13.58 -5.73
N HIS A 246 -11.10 12.69 -5.48
CA HIS A 246 -12.21 12.96 -4.57
C HIS A 246 -11.76 13.13 -3.12
N LEU A 247 -10.77 12.37 -2.66
CA LEU A 247 -10.22 12.51 -1.31
C LEU A 247 -9.56 13.88 -1.10
N CYS A 248 -8.83 14.39 -2.10
CA CYS A 248 -8.30 15.75 -2.05
C CYS A 248 -9.40 16.81 -2.01
N GLU A 249 -10.49 16.62 -2.75
CA GLU A 249 -11.67 17.48 -2.70
C GLU A 249 -12.38 17.44 -1.34
N TRP A 250 -12.56 16.25 -0.78
CA TRP A 250 -13.30 16.06 0.47
C TRP A 250 -12.51 16.43 1.72
N TYR A 251 -11.19 16.23 1.68
CA TYR A 251 -10.26 16.49 2.78
C TYR A 251 -9.15 17.46 2.40
N PRO A 252 -9.48 18.69 1.98
CA PRO A 252 -8.52 19.65 1.43
C PRO A 252 -7.50 20.18 2.45
N ASN A 253 -7.72 19.93 3.73
CA ASN A 253 -6.79 20.27 4.81
C ASN A 253 -5.92 19.07 5.25
N LEU A 254 -6.12 17.88 4.65
CA LEU A 254 -5.39 16.67 4.97
C LEU A 254 -4.43 16.27 3.83
N PHE A 255 -4.93 16.24 2.58
CA PHE A 255 -4.14 15.82 1.43
C PHE A 255 -3.68 17.01 0.58
N GLY A 256 -2.37 17.31 0.65
CA GLY A 256 -1.74 18.35 -0.15
C GLY A 256 -1.00 17.84 -1.37
N ARG A 257 -0.99 16.52 -1.60
CA ARG A 257 -0.36 15.87 -2.76
C ARG A 257 -1.26 14.78 -3.29
N CYS A 258 -1.45 14.74 -4.62
CA CYS A 258 -2.31 13.79 -5.30
C CYS A 258 -1.60 13.15 -6.48
N ALA A 259 -1.67 11.82 -6.59
CA ALA A 259 -1.31 11.11 -7.82
C ALA A 259 -2.52 10.37 -8.39
N ALA A 260 -3.02 10.84 -9.51
CA ALA A 260 -4.09 10.22 -10.27
C ALA A 260 -3.52 9.61 -11.55
N LEU A 261 -3.14 8.31 -11.48
CA LEU A 261 -2.61 7.60 -12.63
C LEU A 261 -3.74 6.97 -13.41
N SER A 262 -3.87 7.34 -14.68
CA SER A 262 -4.92 6.82 -15.58
C SER A 262 -6.31 6.77 -14.94
N PRO A 263 -6.79 7.86 -14.28
CA PRO A 263 -8.01 7.82 -13.47
C PRO A 263 -9.25 7.48 -14.30
N SER A 264 -10.19 6.75 -13.66
CA SER A 264 -11.47 6.35 -14.28
C SER A 264 -12.45 7.53 -14.41
N LEU A 265 -12.07 8.56 -15.16
CA LEU A 265 -12.85 9.81 -15.30
C LEU A 265 -14.22 9.65 -15.99
N TRP A 266 -14.47 8.50 -16.58
CA TRP A 266 -15.78 8.14 -17.18
C TRP A 266 -16.84 7.75 -16.13
N TRP A 267 -16.42 7.51 -14.88
CA TRP A 267 -17.29 7.06 -13.80
C TRP A 267 -18.43 8.08 -13.55
N ASP A 268 -19.61 7.56 -13.24
CA ASP A 268 -20.83 8.34 -12.97
C ASP A 268 -21.05 9.50 -13.98
N ARG A 269 -20.90 9.20 -15.28
CA ARG A 269 -21.07 10.16 -16.38
C ARG A 269 -20.14 11.37 -16.25
N GLU A 270 -18.88 11.14 -15.89
CA GLU A 270 -17.85 12.18 -15.75
C GLU A 270 -18.15 13.18 -14.60
N ALA A 271 -18.78 12.68 -13.52
CA ALA A 271 -19.26 13.48 -12.41
C ALA A 271 -18.16 14.37 -11.80
N PHE A 272 -16.94 13.82 -11.61
CA PHE A 272 -15.84 14.58 -11.04
C PHE A 272 -15.47 15.80 -11.88
N ALA A 273 -15.22 15.61 -13.17
CA ALA A 273 -14.85 16.71 -14.08
C ALA A 273 -15.94 17.79 -14.19
N GLN A 274 -17.22 17.42 -14.04
CA GLN A 274 -18.33 18.36 -14.07
C GLN A 274 -18.49 19.16 -12.77
N SER A 275 -18.03 18.65 -11.63
CA SER A 275 -18.18 19.30 -10.32
C SER A 275 -16.95 20.07 -9.85
N ILE A 276 -15.80 19.89 -10.49
CA ILE A 276 -14.51 20.42 -10.01
C ILE A 276 -14.50 21.94 -9.79
N HIS A 277 -15.19 22.71 -10.61
CA HIS A 277 -15.27 24.18 -10.46
C HIS A 277 -16.07 24.62 -9.24
N ALA A 278 -17.02 23.79 -8.77
CA ALA A 278 -17.83 24.11 -7.60
C ALA A 278 -17.08 23.91 -6.28
N SER A 279 -16.00 23.10 -6.29
CA SER A 279 -15.22 22.71 -5.10
C SER A 279 -13.73 23.06 -5.21
N ALA A 280 -13.40 24.05 -6.00
CA ALA A 280 -12.03 24.36 -6.46
C ALA A 280 -11.03 24.78 -5.35
N ARG A 281 -11.41 24.85 -4.07
CA ARG A 281 -10.49 25.29 -2.99
C ARG A 281 -9.25 24.42 -2.88
N TRP A 282 -9.41 23.10 -2.96
CA TRP A 282 -8.32 22.15 -2.82
C TRP A 282 -7.27 22.27 -3.93
N THR A 283 -7.67 22.69 -5.15
CA THR A 283 -6.78 22.79 -6.30
C THR A 283 -5.64 23.79 -6.10
N LYS A 284 -5.82 24.79 -5.20
CA LYS A 284 -4.81 25.81 -4.90
C LYS A 284 -3.79 25.36 -3.84
N THR A 285 -4.09 24.32 -3.10
CA THR A 285 -3.28 23.83 -2.00
C THR A 285 -2.70 22.44 -2.25
N CYS A 286 -3.17 21.75 -3.29
CA CYS A 286 -2.75 20.40 -3.65
C CYS A 286 -1.84 20.43 -4.88
N ARG A 287 -0.71 19.75 -4.80
CA ARG A 287 0.16 19.41 -5.92
C ARG A 287 -0.35 18.14 -6.58
N VAL A 288 -0.65 18.18 -7.88
CA VAL A 288 -1.32 17.07 -8.58
C VAL A 288 -0.47 16.50 -9.70
N TRP A 289 -0.20 15.22 -9.64
CA TRP A 289 0.21 14.42 -10.78
C TRP A 289 -1.03 13.80 -11.43
N LEU A 290 -1.21 14.03 -12.71
CA LEU A 290 -2.25 13.42 -13.53
C LEU A 290 -1.61 12.80 -14.77
N ASP A 291 -1.90 11.54 -15.06
CA ASP A 291 -1.39 10.92 -16.27
C ASP A 291 -2.40 10.04 -17.00
N VAL A 292 -2.02 9.59 -18.18
CA VAL A 292 -2.75 8.61 -19.00
C VAL A 292 -1.81 7.94 -19.98
N GLY A 293 -1.98 6.64 -20.22
CA GLY A 293 -1.31 5.92 -21.29
C GLY A 293 -2.05 6.04 -22.63
N ALA A 294 -1.30 6.19 -23.72
CA ALA A 294 -1.88 6.30 -25.06
C ALA A 294 -2.54 5.00 -25.56
N ASN A 295 -2.17 3.85 -24.98
CA ASN A 295 -2.71 2.55 -25.34
C ASN A 295 -3.78 2.02 -24.39
N GLU A 296 -4.38 2.90 -23.57
CA GLU A 296 -5.44 2.55 -22.63
C GLU A 296 -6.84 2.58 -23.26
N GLY A 297 -7.80 1.85 -22.65
CA GLY A 297 -9.20 1.90 -23.09
C GLY A 297 -9.68 0.67 -23.89
N GLY A 298 -8.83 -0.34 -24.07
CA GLY A 298 -9.21 -1.68 -24.56
C GLY A 298 -9.75 -1.77 -26.00
N SER A 299 -10.05 -0.65 -26.66
CA SER A 299 -10.58 -0.60 -28.02
C SER A 299 -10.15 0.69 -28.74
N ASP A 300 -10.23 0.69 -30.09
CA ASP A 300 -9.90 1.86 -30.90
C ASP A 300 -10.80 3.07 -30.61
N ALA A 301 -12.02 2.86 -30.13
CA ALA A 301 -12.90 3.94 -29.68
C ALA A 301 -12.63 4.39 -28.23
N GLY A 302 -12.18 3.47 -27.37
CA GLY A 302 -11.89 3.72 -25.95
C GLY A 302 -10.64 4.56 -25.71
N ARG A 303 -9.55 4.30 -26.46
CA ARG A 303 -8.27 5.00 -26.35
C ARG A 303 -8.38 6.53 -26.49
N PRO A 304 -8.97 7.07 -27.57
CA PRO A 304 -9.15 8.51 -27.70
C PRO A 304 -10.04 9.11 -26.61
N ALA A 305 -11.00 8.34 -26.06
CA ALA A 305 -11.89 8.82 -25.01
C ALA A 305 -11.15 9.01 -23.67
N MET A 306 -10.27 8.08 -23.28
CA MET A 306 -9.42 8.21 -22.09
C MET A 306 -8.51 9.44 -22.19
N LEU A 307 -7.79 9.58 -23.30
CA LEU A 307 -6.92 10.73 -23.56
C LEU A 307 -7.69 12.06 -23.50
N ARG A 308 -8.84 12.15 -24.18
CA ARG A 308 -9.65 13.40 -24.19
C ARG A 308 -10.09 13.80 -22.78
N ARG A 309 -10.58 12.85 -21.97
CA ARG A 309 -11.01 13.11 -20.60
C ARG A 309 -9.87 13.58 -19.73
N SER A 310 -8.72 12.92 -19.81
CA SER A 310 -7.53 13.31 -19.02
C SER A 310 -7.00 14.68 -19.42
N ARG A 311 -6.98 15.00 -20.72
CA ARG A 311 -6.60 16.33 -21.24
C ARG A 311 -7.57 17.40 -20.77
N ALA A 312 -8.88 17.15 -20.86
CA ALA A 312 -9.91 18.09 -20.42
C ALA A 312 -9.80 18.38 -18.91
N LEU A 313 -9.60 17.36 -18.10
CA LEU A 313 -9.37 17.56 -16.65
C LEU A 313 -8.08 18.34 -16.39
N ALA A 314 -7.00 18.03 -17.10
CA ALA A 314 -5.73 18.75 -16.94
C ALA A 314 -5.88 20.24 -17.27
N GLU A 315 -6.68 20.58 -18.29
CA GLU A 315 -6.97 21.96 -18.68
C GLU A 315 -7.78 22.68 -17.59
N GLN A 316 -8.84 22.07 -17.09
CA GLN A 316 -9.62 22.61 -15.96
C GLN A 316 -8.75 22.84 -14.71
N LEU A 317 -7.88 21.88 -14.34
CA LEU A 317 -6.98 22.03 -13.20
C LEU A 317 -5.99 23.19 -13.39
N ARG A 318 -5.46 23.41 -14.61
CA ARG A 318 -4.59 24.55 -14.93
C ARG A 318 -5.33 25.88 -14.82
N GLU A 319 -6.56 25.96 -15.35
CA GLU A 319 -7.42 27.15 -15.26
C GLU A 319 -7.71 27.51 -13.79
N LEU A 320 -7.83 26.51 -12.91
CA LEU A 320 -8.02 26.70 -11.47
C LEU A 320 -6.72 27.06 -10.73
N GLY A 321 -5.56 27.08 -11.41
CA GLY A 321 -4.27 27.46 -10.85
C GLY A 321 -3.62 26.36 -10.01
N THR A 322 -3.89 25.09 -10.30
CA THR A 322 -3.31 23.93 -9.63
C THR A 322 -1.82 23.79 -9.98
N ASP A 323 -0.98 23.46 -9.00
CA ASP A 323 0.38 22.95 -9.24
C ASP A 323 0.28 21.54 -9.85
N LEU A 324 0.21 21.50 -11.19
CA LEU A 324 -0.12 20.30 -11.96
C LEU A 324 1.03 19.85 -12.85
N ARG A 325 1.40 18.57 -12.75
CA ARG A 325 2.09 17.86 -13.83
C ARG A 325 1.11 16.93 -14.54
N PHE A 326 0.90 17.16 -15.83
CA PHE A 326 0.15 16.25 -16.70
C PHE A 326 1.13 15.50 -17.61
N HIS A 327 1.05 14.16 -17.62
CA HIS A 327 1.92 13.29 -18.41
C HIS A 327 1.10 12.35 -19.29
N GLU A 328 1.42 12.31 -20.59
CA GLU A 328 0.89 11.32 -21.52
C GLU A 328 2.01 10.32 -21.84
N ASP A 329 1.83 9.07 -21.47
CA ASP A 329 2.79 8.01 -21.78
C ASP A 329 2.46 7.42 -23.17
N PRO A 330 3.29 7.64 -24.20
CA PRO A 330 3.01 7.20 -25.57
C PRO A 330 2.95 5.66 -25.71
N HIS A 331 3.54 4.94 -24.76
CA HIS A 331 3.58 3.48 -24.75
C HIS A 331 2.75 2.86 -23.62
N GLY A 332 2.23 3.68 -22.72
CA GLY A 332 1.50 3.25 -21.54
C GLY A 332 0.20 2.53 -21.88
N SER A 333 -0.03 1.43 -21.18
CA SER A 333 -1.26 0.65 -21.18
C SER A 333 -1.91 0.68 -19.79
N HIS A 334 -3.16 0.26 -19.69
CA HIS A 334 -3.90 0.22 -18.43
C HIS A 334 -3.50 -1.02 -17.61
N HIS A 335 -2.29 -0.97 -17.03
CA HIS A 335 -1.64 -2.14 -16.43
C HIS A 335 -0.59 -1.72 -15.39
N GLU A 336 -0.38 -2.56 -14.37
CA GLU A 336 0.53 -2.34 -13.25
C GLU A 336 1.96 -2.01 -13.68
N SER A 337 2.49 -2.70 -14.69
CA SER A 337 3.84 -2.45 -15.21
C SER A 337 4.00 -1.05 -15.82
N SER A 338 2.94 -0.51 -16.46
CA SER A 338 2.95 0.84 -17.01
C SER A 338 2.87 1.88 -15.89
N TRP A 339 2.05 1.67 -14.86
CA TRP A 339 1.96 2.57 -13.71
C TRP A 339 3.25 2.55 -12.88
N GLY A 340 3.80 1.36 -12.60
CA GLY A 340 5.11 1.22 -11.96
C GLY A 340 6.23 1.91 -12.74
N GLY A 341 6.23 1.78 -14.07
CA GLY A 341 7.20 2.45 -14.93
C GLY A 341 7.21 3.98 -14.80
N ARG A 342 6.07 4.61 -14.48
CA ARG A 342 5.93 6.05 -14.27
C ARG A 342 6.14 6.50 -12.82
N PHE A 343 6.14 5.57 -11.86
CA PHE A 343 6.10 5.88 -10.44
C PHE A 343 7.32 6.69 -9.95
N SER A 344 8.50 6.51 -10.54
CA SER A 344 9.67 7.33 -10.19
C SER A 344 9.44 8.82 -10.46
N GLU A 345 8.82 9.16 -11.60
CA GLU A 345 8.53 10.54 -11.96
C GLU A 345 7.41 11.14 -11.09
N VAL A 346 6.43 10.31 -10.67
CA VAL A 346 5.42 10.68 -9.67
C VAL A 346 6.09 11.12 -8.38
N LEU A 347 7.00 10.29 -7.84
CA LEU A 347 7.71 10.59 -6.59
C LEU A 347 8.58 11.85 -6.72
N LYS A 348 9.35 12.00 -7.79
CA LYS A 348 10.18 13.19 -8.04
C LYS A 348 9.38 14.47 -8.11
N PHE A 349 8.18 14.42 -8.66
CA PHE A 349 7.32 15.58 -8.73
C PHE A 349 6.64 15.87 -7.39
N LEU A 350 6.09 14.85 -6.73
CA LEU A 350 5.37 15.05 -5.49
C LEU A 350 6.28 15.25 -4.27
N TYR A 351 7.43 14.59 -4.21
CA TYR A 351 8.34 14.57 -3.05
C TYR A 351 9.80 14.86 -3.46
N PRO A 352 10.09 15.98 -4.12
CA PRO A 352 11.47 16.32 -4.49
C PRO A 352 12.37 16.45 -3.26
N ALA A 353 13.66 16.11 -3.41
CA ALA A 353 14.68 16.21 -2.35
C ALA A 353 15.01 17.66 -1.99
#